data_408573e476a10038dddf69b4dca83dbf
#
_entry.id   408573e476a10038dddf69b4dca83dbf
#
_cell.length_a   1.000
_cell.length_b   1.000
_cell.length_c   1.000
_cell.angle_alpha   90.00
_cell.angle_beta   90.00
_cell.angle_gamma   90.00
#
_symmetry.space_group_name_H-M   'P 1'
#
loop_
_entity.id
_entity.type
_entity.pdbx_description
1 polymer ?
#
loop_
_entity_poly.entity_id
_entity_poly.type
_entity_poly.pdbx_seq_one_letter_code
_entity_poly.pdbx_strand_id
1 'polypeptide(L)'
;KNGRAIGHHRRAIQLEPDHFESYQSLRHLFFAEKRYDAGWCLCRVLSVLGQASSEELDFYERYATSTPTRAERALQQAHWSLIDHDGQSQLLNALFERVFDTISSVMAVSTRQLGLKRRRDFIDLSAASRFTNVIGYLFDHLPIPHAETYRSTQLRGMRPALLEPPVMLVNPAVMDHDLFTMAFIGGRYLSMLRPSFLVVSSVVNAEERIACANRIVDTVRMLVKPKTEGLTQVDEQLADALQRNLSKSEMGSLEKLVTKMEADPDFHFDVAQWLRCMDFTCDRIGFIFANNLEKPLNLMRAEDPNTAVASVAERIDAIVSFAFSDEYLQVRRLIGHNID
;
A
#
# COMPACT_ATOMS: atom_id res chain seq x y z
N LYS A 1 -1.36 29.08 17.68
CA LYS A 1 -2.73 28.70 18.13
C LYS A 1 -3.41 27.81 17.09
N ASN A 2 -3.33 28.17 15.80
CA ASN A 2 -4.03 27.44 14.73
C ASN A 2 -3.54 26.00 14.55
N GLY A 3 -2.24 25.72 14.66
CA GLY A 3 -1.72 24.35 14.52
C GLY A 3 -2.33 23.36 15.53
N ARG A 4 -2.58 23.78 16.78
CA ARG A 4 -3.30 22.93 17.74
C ARG A 4 -4.76 22.70 17.34
N ALA A 5 -5.44 23.75 16.85
CA ALA A 5 -6.82 23.62 16.37
C ALA A 5 -6.91 22.63 15.17
N ILE A 6 -5.99 22.74 14.21
CA ILE A 6 -5.89 21.79 13.08
C ILE A 6 -5.73 20.34 13.59
N GLY A 7 -4.82 20.11 14.55
CA GLY A 7 -4.64 18.78 15.14
C GLY A 7 -5.90 18.26 15.85
N HIS A 8 -6.63 19.12 16.59
CA HIS A 8 -7.88 18.72 17.25
C HIS A 8 -8.98 18.33 16.25
N HIS A 9 -9.19 19.14 15.20
CA HIS A 9 -10.20 18.84 14.18
C HIS A 9 -9.85 17.57 13.39
N ARG A 10 -8.59 17.37 13.02
CA ARG A 10 -8.15 16.09 12.38
C ARG A 10 -8.42 14.90 13.29
N ARG A 11 -8.12 15.04 14.59
CA ARG A 11 -8.40 13.97 15.55
C ARG A 11 -9.90 13.70 15.71
N ALA A 12 -10.74 14.75 15.70
CA ALA A 12 -12.19 14.58 15.72
C ALA A 12 -12.67 13.78 14.50
N ILE A 13 -12.20 14.11 13.30
CA ILE A 13 -12.53 13.39 12.06
C ILE A 13 -12.04 11.93 12.10
N GLN A 14 -10.86 11.66 12.66
CA GLN A 14 -10.37 10.28 12.80
C GLN A 14 -11.25 9.43 13.74
N LEU A 15 -11.85 10.06 14.77
CA LEU A 15 -12.73 9.37 15.71
C LEU A 15 -14.16 9.26 15.18
N GLU A 16 -14.61 10.24 14.43
CA GLU A 16 -15.95 10.38 13.88
C GLU A 16 -15.85 10.95 12.46
N PRO A 17 -15.71 10.08 11.43
CA PRO A 17 -15.49 10.51 10.04
C PRO A 17 -16.61 11.37 9.44
N ASP A 18 -17.80 11.33 10.00
CA ASP A 18 -18.97 12.14 9.61
C ASP A 18 -19.15 13.44 10.43
N HIS A 19 -18.17 13.80 11.25
CA HIS A 19 -18.18 15.07 11.99
C HIS A 19 -17.88 16.27 11.07
N PHE A 20 -18.84 16.65 10.23
CA PHE A 20 -18.68 17.65 9.15
C PHE A 20 -18.28 19.04 9.63
N GLU A 21 -18.66 19.44 10.86
CA GLU A 21 -18.22 20.71 11.47
C GLU A 21 -16.68 20.82 11.57
N SER A 22 -16.00 19.70 11.82
CA SER A 22 -14.55 19.68 11.85
C SER A 22 -13.92 19.88 10.48
N TYR A 23 -14.51 19.34 9.41
CA TYR A 23 -14.05 19.60 8.03
C TYR A 23 -14.19 21.09 7.68
N GLN A 24 -15.32 21.70 8.00
CA GLN A 24 -15.54 23.12 7.74
C GLN A 24 -14.57 24.00 8.52
N SER A 25 -14.35 23.67 9.79
CA SER A 25 -13.37 24.39 10.65
C SER A 25 -11.96 24.28 10.10
N LEU A 26 -11.53 23.08 9.65
CA LEU A 26 -10.25 22.88 9.01
C LEU A 26 -10.10 23.69 7.72
N ARG A 27 -11.15 23.73 6.89
CA ARG A 27 -11.15 24.55 5.68
C ARG A 27 -10.88 26.03 6.03
N HIS A 28 -11.63 26.59 6.96
CA HIS A 28 -11.42 27.97 7.39
C HIS A 28 -10.00 28.24 7.88
N LEU A 29 -9.43 27.31 8.65
CA LEU A 29 -8.06 27.41 9.15
C LEU A 29 -7.04 27.36 8.01
N PHE A 30 -7.19 26.45 7.05
CA PHE A 30 -6.27 26.34 5.93
C PHE A 30 -6.28 27.57 5.04
N PHE A 31 -7.47 28.11 4.71
CA PHE A 31 -7.57 29.33 3.93
C PHE A 31 -7.04 30.57 4.69
N ALA A 32 -7.32 30.68 6.00
CA ALA A 32 -6.78 31.76 6.83
C ALA A 32 -5.25 31.73 6.91
N GLU A 33 -4.62 30.55 6.85
CA GLU A 33 -3.17 30.37 6.83
C GLU A 33 -2.58 30.39 5.41
N LYS A 34 -3.39 30.63 4.37
CA LYS A 34 -2.98 30.60 2.95
C LYS A 34 -2.39 29.25 2.52
N ARG A 35 -2.80 28.16 3.15
CA ARG A 35 -2.43 26.80 2.80
C ARG A 35 -3.41 26.29 1.73
N TYR A 36 -3.31 26.82 0.51
CA TYR A 36 -4.31 26.57 -0.54
C TYR A 36 -4.33 25.14 -1.01
N ASP A 37 -3.17 24.45 -1.11
CA ASP A 37 -3.12 23.04 -1.44
C ASP A 37 -3.86 22.16 -0.40
N ALA A 38 -3.69 22.47 0.89
CA ALA A 38 -4.43 21.78 1.94
C ALA A 38 -5.95 22.06 1.86
N GLY A 39 -6.32 23.31 1.58
CA GLY A 39 -7.71 23.71 1.34
C GLY A 39 -8.31 22.98 0.15
N TRP A 40 -7.58 22.86 -0.96
CA TRP A 40 -8.02 22.14 -2.15
C TRP A 40 -8.22 20.65 -1.89
N CYS A 41 -7.28 20.02 -1.19
CA CYS A 41 -7.39 18.61 -0.80
C CYS A 41 -8.64 18.37 0.05
N LEU A 42 -8.96 19.30 0.97
CA LEU A 42 -10.13 19.19 1.81
C LEU A 42 -11.43 19.42 1.03
N CYS A 43 -11.48 20.40 0.11
CA CYS A 43 -12.62 20.62 -0.77
C CYS A 43 -12.90 19.37 -1.63
N ARG A 44 -11.86 18.69 -2.12
CA ARG A 44 -12.00 17.40 -2.83
C ARG A 44 -12.65 16.33 -1.93
N VAL A 45 -12.26 16.23 -0.67
CA VAL A 45 -12.87 15.31 0.28
C VAL A 45 -14.33 15.64 0.50
N LEU A 46 -14.67 16.91 0.76
CA LEU A 46 -16.04 17.36 0.94
C LEU A 46 -16.92 17.11 -0.29
N SER A 47 -16.37 17.31 -1.48
CA SER A 47 -17.05 17.00 -2.75
C SER A 47 -17.45 15.52 -2.83
N VAL A 48 -16.54 14.62 -2.53
CA VAL A 48 -16.80 13.16 -2.59
C VAL A 48 -17.75 12.68 -1.49
N LEU A 49 -17.75 13.36 -0.33
CA LEU A 49 -18.68 13.10 0.76
C LEU A 49 -20.06 13.74 0.54
N GLY A 50 -20.24 14.54 -0.54
CA GLY A 50 -21.49 15.22 -0.84
C GLY A 50 -21.80 16.38 0.14
N GLN A 51 -20.78 16.93 0.80
CA GLN A 51 -20.90 17.98 1.83
C GLN A 51 -20.27 19.31 1.39
N ALA A 52 -19.74 19.39 0.17
CA ALA A 52 -19.15 20.61 -0.35
C ALA A 52 -20.22 21.65 -0.71
N SER A 53 -19.99 22.91 -0.31
CA SER A 53 -20.73 24.06 -0.83
C SER A 53 -20.38 24.34 -2.29
N SER A 54 -21.17 25.20 -2.97
CA SER A 54 -20.86 25.63 -4.35
C SER A 54 -19.48 26.26 -4.47
N GLU A 55 -19.08 27.11 -3.51
CA GLU A 55 -17.76 27.74 -3.50
C GLU A 55 -16.61 26.71 -3.37
N GLU A 56 -16.82 25.66 -2.58
CA GLU A 56 -15.84 24.59 -2.39
C GLU A 56 -15.72 23.71 -3.64
N LEU A 57 -16.85 23.43 -4.31
CA LEU A 57 -16.86 22.73 -5.59
C LEU A 57 -16.14 23.55 -6.66
N ASP A 58 -16.46 24.85 -6.80
CA ASP A 58 -15.79 25.75 -7.76
C ASP A 58 -14.28 25.83 -7.51
N PHE A 59 -13.85 25.86 -6.23
CA PHE A 59 -12.43 25.87 -5.91
C PHE A 59 -11.76 24.54 -6.21
N TYR A 60 -12.41 23.41 -5.92
CA TYR A 60 -11.92 22.09 -6.29
C TYR A 60 -11.77 21.93 -7.81
N GLU A 61 -12.83 22.26 -8.57
CA GLU A 61 -12.90 22.11 -10.02
C GLU A 61 -11.86 22.95 -10.75
N ARG A 62 -11.54 24.14 -10.22
CA ARG A 62 -10.52 25.05 -10.81
C ARG A 62 -9.16 24.39 -11.01
N TYR A 63 -8.77 23.46 -10.13
CA TYR A 63 -7.48 22.78 -10.18
C TYR A 63 -7.61 21.27 -10.46
N ALA A 64 -8.83 20.77 -10.62
CA ALA A 64 -9.06 19.40 -11.02
C ALA A 64 -8.59 19.15 -12.45
N THR A 65 -7.99 17.99 -12.69
CA THR A 65 -7.47 17.62 -14.01
C THR A 65 -8.31 16.50 -14.62
N SER A 66 -8.33 16.41 -15.95
CA SER A 66 -9.04 15.33 -16.68
C SER A 66 -8.23 14.03 -16.76
N THR A 67 -6.97 14.05 -16.36
CA THR A 67 -6.05 12.90 -16.30
C THR A 67 -5.21 12.98 -15.03
N PRO A 68 -4.64 11.87 -14.55
CA PRO A 68 -3.73 11.91 -13.42
C PRO A 68 -2.59 12.90 -13.63
N THR A 69 -2.33 13.74 -12.64
CA THR A 69 -1.19 14.67 -12.66
C THR A 69 0.10 13.85 -12.69
N ARG A 70 1.02 14.21 -13.58
CA ARG A 70 2.32 13.56 -13.61
C ARG A 70 3.22 14.13 -12.52
N ALA A 71 3.86 13.26 -11.77
CA ALA A 71 4.87 13.64 -10.80
C ALA A 71 6.10 14.21 -11.54
N GLU A 72 6.63 15.31 -11.04
CA GLU A 72 7.87 15.92 -11.54
C GLU A 72 9.11 15.16 -11.05
N ARG A 73 8.97 14.45 -9.93
CA ARG A 73 10.06 13.71 -9.26
C ARG A 73 9.57 12.36 -8.78
N ALA A 74 10.45 11.37 -8.88
CA ALA A 74 10.20 10.03 -8.34
C ALA A 74 10.23 10.04 -6.80
N LEU A 75 9.41 9.20 -6.21
CA LEU A 75 9.52 8.86 -4.80
C LEU A 75 10.83 8.11 -4.54
N GLN A 76 11.39 8.29 -3.36
CA GLN A 76 12.61 7.61 -2.92
C GLN A 76 12.31 6.71 -1.72
N GLN A 77 13.21 5.78 -1.41
CA GLN A 77 13.04 4.85 -0.28
C GLN A 77 12.74 5.56 1.05
N ALA A 78 13.39 6.72 1.30
CA ALA A 78 13.14 7.50 2.52
C ALA A 78 11.72 8.06 2.62
N HIS A 79 11.00 8.19 1.51
CA HIS A 79 9.65 8.75 1.51
C HIS A 79 8.58 7.76 1.97
N TRP A 80 8.91 6.46 2.12
CA TRP A 80 7.97 5.50 2.69
C TRP A 80 7.49 5.90 4.08
N SER A 81 8.33 6.54 4.89
CA SER A 81 7.94 7.02 6.22
C SER A 81 6.78 8.02 6.24
N LEU A 82 6.51 8.70 5.12
CA LEU A 82 5.37 9.61 4.94
C LEU A 82 4.12 8.90 4.41
N ILE A 83 4.30 7.69 3.88
CA ILE A 83 3.25 6.98 3.15
C ILE A 83 2.77 5.77 3.95
N ASP A 84 3.68 5.07 4.62
CA ASP A 84 3.34 3.94 5.49
C ASP A 84 2.26 4.39 6.50
N HIS A 85 1.28 3.54 6.74
CA HIS A 85 0.25 3.84 7.73
C HIS A 85 0.87 3.89 9.13
N ASP A 86 0.41 4.79 9.99
CA ASP A 86 0.99 5.04 11.31
C ASP A 86 1.03 3.79 12.21
N GLY A 87 0.06 2.88 12.02
CA GLY A 87 0.04 1.58 12.68
C GLY A 87 0.90 0.49 12.02
N GLN A 88 1.64 0.83 10.94
CA GLN A 88 2.49 -0.15 10.24
C GLN A 88 3.68 -0.55 11.12
N SER A 89 3.75 -1.81 11.50
CA SER A 89 4.87 -2.34 12.27
C SER A 89 6.16 -2.38 11.45
N GLN A 90 7.09 -1.48 11.74
CA GLN A 90 8.41 -1.45 11.11
C GLN A 90 9.27 -2.66 11.52
N LEU A 91 9.00 -3.25 12.68
CA LEU A 91 9.69 -4.47 13.13
C LEU A 91 9.26 -5.68 12.30
N LEU A 92 7.94 -5.83 12.00
CA LEU A 92 7.46 -6.87 11.09
C LEU A 92 7.95 -6.62 9.65
N ASN A 93 7.93 -5.38 9.15
CA ASN A 93 8.53 -5.06 7.86
C ASN A 93 9.98 -5.55 7.81
N ALA A 94 10.78 -5.21 8.82
CA ALA A 94 12.18 -5.60 8.89
C ALA A 94 12.40 -7.12 9.03
N LEU A 95 11.47 -7.85 9.67
CA LEU A 95 11.50 -9.31 9.74
C LEU A 95 11.30 -9.90 8.35
N PHE A 96 10.21 -9.51 7.66
CA PHE A 96 9.90 -10.02 6.33
C PHE A 96 10.98 -9.67 5.30
N GLU A 97 11.57 -8.48 5.36
CA GLU A 97 12.68 -8.09 4.49
C GLU A 97 13.93 -8.98 4.67
N ARG A 98 14.25 -9.36 5.93
CA ARG A 98 15.43 -10.20 6.21
C ARG A 98 15.30 -11.63 5.74
N VAL A 99 14.09 -12.16 5.73
CA VAL A 99 13.84 -13.55 5.32
C VAL A 99 13.33 -13.67 3.89
N PHE A 100 13.16 -12.53 3.20
CA PHE A 100 12.50 -12.44 1.89
C PHE A 100 13.11 -13.36 0.85
N ASP A 101 14.42 -13.32 0.63
CA ASP A 101 15.08 -14.09 -0.42
C ASP A 101 14.89 -15.62 -0.22
N THR A 102 15.05 -16.07 1.01
CA THR A 102 14.86 -17.49 1.34
C THR A 102 13.39 -17.90 1.18
N ILE A 103 12.46 -17.09 1.70
CA ILE A 103 11.02 -17.41 1.64
C ILE A 103 10.54 -17.37 0.20
N SER A 104 10.94 -16.35 -0.57
CA SER A 104 10.52 -16.24 -1.97
C SER A 104 11.00 -17.43 -2.79
N SER A 105 12.20 -17.93 -2.55
CA SER A 105 12.70 -19.15 -3.21
C SER A 105 11.92 -20.41 -2.81
N VAL A 106 11.61 -20.57 -1.52
CA VAL A 106 10.84 -21.75 -1.04
C VAL A 106 9.41 -21.73 -1.53
N MET A 107 8.78 -20.55 -1.60
CA MET A 107 7.39 -20.39 -2.02
C MET A 107 7.24 -20.11 -3.52
N ALA A 108 8.35 -20.03 -4.26
CA ALA A 108 8.32 -19.78 -5.70
C ALA A 108 7.51 -20.84 -6.45
N VAL A 109 6.63 -20.36 -7.31
CA VAL A 109 5.85 -21.22 -8.21
C VAL A 109 6.39 -21.12 -9.63
N SER A 110 6.13 -22.14 -10.44
CA SER A 110 6.53 -22.12 -11.85
C SER A 110 5.48 -21.38 -12.71
N THR A 111 5.91 -20.86 -13.85
CA THR A 111 5.01 -20.30 -14.87
C THR A 111 3.93 -21.30 -15.29
N ARG A 112 4.26 -22.60 -15.29
CA ARG A 112 3.32 -23.69 -15.61
C ARG A 112 2.20 -23.81 -14.56
N GLN A 113 2.53 -23.70 -13.27
CA GLN A 113 1.53 -23.73 -12.18
C GLN A 113 0.56 -22.54 -12.26
N LEU A 114 1.06 -21.39 -12.73
CA LEU A 114 0.24 -20.20 -12.98
C LEU A 114 -0.46 -20.21 -14.36
N GLY A 115 -0.29 -21.27 -15.17
CA GLY A 115 -0.86 -21.36 -16.53
C GLY A 115 -0.32 -20.33 -17.52
N LEU A 116 0.82 -19.70 -17.21
CA LEU A 116 1.42 -18.64 -18.01
C LEU A 116 2.24 -19.21 -19.19
N LYS A 117 2.11 -18.55 -20.34
CA LYS A 117 2.94 -18.79 -21.53
C LYS A 117 3.62 -17.48 -21.93
N ARG A 118 4.94 -17.37 -21.77
CA ARG A 118 5.69 -16.13 -22.03
C ARG A 118 5.33 -15.47 -23.36
N ARG A 119 5.28 -16.23 -24.45
CA ARG A 119 4.96 -15.69 -25.80
C ARG A 119 3.56 -15.10 -25.92
N ARG A 120 2.59 -15.58 -25.13
CA ARG A 120 1.20 -15.14 -25.20
C ARG A 120 0.88 -14.08 -24.15
N ASP A 121 1.39 -14.26 -22.96
CA ASP A 121 0.90 -13.58 -21.77
C ASP A 121 1.83 -12.45 -21.30
N PHE A 122 3.08 -12.41 -21.75
CA PHE A 122 4.02 -11.33 -21.44
C PHE A 122 3.50 -9.99 -21.98
N ILE A 123 3.58 -8.95 -21.16
CA ILE A 123 3.24 -7.59 -21.52
C ILE A 123 4.55 -6.81 -21.65
N ASP A 124 4.87 -6.42 -22.86
CA ASP A 124 5.99 -5.54 -23.12
C ASP A 124 5.62 -4.10 -22.70
N LEU A 125 6.20 -3.64 -21.58
CA LEU A 125 5.96 -2.29 -21.08
C LEU A 125 6.57 -1.20 -21.95
N SER A 126 7.44 -1.51 -22.91
CA SER A 126 7.94 -0.57 -23.91
C SER A 126 6.96 -0.32 -25.07
N ALA A 127 5.97 -1.20 -25.23
CA ALA A 127 4.93 -1.03 -26.25
C ALA A 127 4.00 0.14 -25.90
N ALA A 128 3.67 0.97 -26.89
CA ALA A 128 2.85 2.16 -26.68
C ALA A 128 1.36 1.79 -26.50
N SER A 129 0.87 1.81 -25.27
CA SER A 129 -0.55 1.72 -24.93
C SER A 129 -0.86 2.55 -23.68
N ARG A 130 -2.15 2.82 -23.42
CA ARG A 130 -2.54 3.52 -22.17
C ARG A 130 -2.04 2.79 -20.93
N PHE A 131 -2.21 1.50 -20.88
CA PHE A 131 -1.81 0.66 -19.75
C PHE A 131 -0.30 0.64 -19.55
N THR A 132 0.48 0.36 -20.62
CA THR A 132 1.94 0.28 -20.52
C THR A 132 2.56 1.62 -20.15
N ASN A 133 1.99 2.74 -20.66
CA ASN A 133 2.43 4.09 -20.29
C ASN A 133 2.18 4.39 -18.81
N VAL A 134 1.04 3.95 -18.24
CA VAL A 134 0.75 4.16 -16.81
C VAL A 134 1.64 3.27 -15.96
N ILE A 135 1.74 1.98 -16.25
CA ILE A 135 2.52 1.04 -15.45
C ILE A 135 4.03 1.31 -15.55
N GLY A 136 4.54 1.59 -16.74
CA GLY A 136 5.93 1.99 -16.91
C GLY A 136 6.26 3.27 -16.13
N TYR A 137 5.41 4.30 -16.26
CA TYR A 137 5.54 5.53 -15.47
C TYR A 137 5.56 5.26 -13.95
N LEU A 138 4.71 4.36 -13.45
CA LEU A 138 4.68 4.02 -12.03
C LEU A 138 5.96 3.28 -11.59
N PHE A 139 6.51 2.38 -12.39
CA PHE A 139 7.81 1.75 -12.13
C PHE A 139 8.95 2.77 -12.06
N ASP A 140 8.91 3.80 -12.92
CA ASP A 140 9.93 4.85 -12.93
C ASP A 140 9.83 5.79 -11.71
N HIS A 141 8.65 5.86 -11.05
CA HIS A 141 8.38 6.84 -9.98
C HIS A 141 8.20 6.22 -8.61
N LEU A 142 8.11 4.89 -8.50
CA LEU A 142 8.04 4.16 -7.23
C LEU A 142 9.39 3.52 -6.89
N PRO A 143 9.87 3.62 -5.64
CA PRO A 143 11.10 2.96 -5.19
C PRO A 143 10.84 1.47 -4.90
N ILE A 144 10.54 0.71 -5.94
CA ILE A 144 10.22 -0.72 -5.91
C ILE A 144 11.05 -1.45 -6.97
N PRO A 145 11.29 -2.77 -6.82
CA PRO A 145 11.93 -3.56 -7.87
C PRO A 145 11.11 -3.58 -9.14
N HIS A 146 11.77 -3.49 -10.30
CA HIS A 146 11.11 -3.76 -11.58
C HIS A 146 10.74 -5.25 -11.68
N ALA A 147 9.53 -5.52 -12.17
CA ALA A 147 9.02 -6.88 -12.37
C ALA A 147 8.43 -7.05 -13.77
N GLU A 148 8.70 -8.20 -14.38
CA GLU A 148 7.99 -8.57 -15.61
C GLU A 148 6.49 -8.62 -15.35
N THR A 149 5.71 -8.21 -16.34
CA THR A 149 4.25 -8.14 -16.22
C THR A 149 3.61 -9.13 -17.19
N TYR A 150 2.64 -9.91 -16.69
CA TYR A 150 1.95 -10.94 -17.47
C TYR A 150 0.44 -10.80 -17.39
N ARG A 151 -0.24 -11.06 -18.51
CA ARG A 151 -1.70 -11.19 -18.55
C ARG A 151 -2.11 -12.48 -17.86
N SER A 152 -3.15 -12.41 -17.02
CA SER A 152 -3.77 -13.59 -16.43
C SER A 152 -5.27 -13.36 -16.26
N THR A 153 -6.07 -14.27 -16.77
CA THR A 153 -7.53 -14.25 -16.60
C THR A 153 -8.00 -14.96 -15.33
N GLN A 154 -7.07 -15.56 -14.58
CA GLN A 154 -7.37 -16.33 -13.36
C GLN A 154 -7.49 -15.45 -12.11
N LEU A 155 -7.23 -14.14 -12.22
CA LEU A 155 -7.36 -13.19 -11.11
C LEU A 155 -8.29 -12.05 -11.50
N ARG A 156 -8.75 -11.29 -10.50
CA ARG A 156 -9.37 -9.97 -10.67
C ARG A 156 -8.34 -8.90 -10.34
N GLY A 157 -8.27 -7.81 -11.14
CA GLY A 157 -7.33 -6.71 -10.91
C GLY A 157 -5.88 -7.08 -11.22
N MET A 158 -4.97 -6.76 -10.32
CA MET A 158 -3.53 -7.06 -10.41
C MET A 158 -3.08 -7.81 -9.15
N ARG A 159 -1.95 -8.52 -9.22
CA ARG A 159 -1.33 -9.17 -8.07
C ARG A 159 0.11 -9.55 -8.37
N PRO A 160 1.05 -9.40 -7.41
CA PRO A 160 2.36 -10.00 -7.55
C PRO A 160 2.29 -11.54 -7.46
N ALA A 161 3.25 -12.21 -8.05
CA ALA A 161 3.43 -13.66 -7.93
C ALA A 161 4.90 -13.99 -7.72
N LEU A 162 5.16 -14.96 -6.84
CA LEU A 162 6.50 -15.43 -6.52
C LEU A 162 6.97 -16.40 -7.61
N LEU A 163 7.53 -15.85 -8.68
CA LEU A 163 8.40 -16.56 -9.61
C LEU A 163 9.86 -16.18 -9.31
N GLU A 164 10.80 -16.76 -10.00
CA GLU A 164 12.21 -16.36 -9.96
C GLU A 164 12.63 -15.78 -11.32
N PRO A 165 12.73 -14.42 -11.42
CA PRO A 165 12.37 -13.39 -10.43
C PRO A 165 10.85 -13.19 -10.29
N PRO A 166 10.39 -12.49 -9.21
CA PRO A 166 8.98 -12.16 -9.01
C PRO A 166 8.38 -11.38 -10.18
N VAL A 167 7.09 -11.58 -10.42
CA VAL A 167 6.38 -10.96 -11.54
C VAL A 167 5.07 -10.30 -11.09
N MET A 168 4.51 -9.42 -11.93
CA MET A 168 3.19 -8.85 -11.76
C MET A 168 2.19 -9.54 -12.71
N LEU A 169 1.11 -10.05 -12.16
CA LEU A 169 -0.02 -10.59 -12.93
C LEU A 169 -1.13 -9.54 -13.07
N VAL A 170 -1.70 -9.44 -14.26
CA VAL A 170 -2.72 -8.41 -14.58
C VAL A 170 -3.89 -9.05 -15.31
N ASN A 171 -5.10 -8.86 -14.80
CA ASN A 171 -6.30 -9.19 -15.55
C ASN A 171 -6.46 -8.20 -16.72
N PRO A 172 -6.74 -8.66 -17.96
CA PRO A 172 -6.94 -7.78 -19.11
C PRO A 172 -7.97 -6.67 -18.90
N ALA A 173 -9.02 -6.91 -18.11
CA ALA A 173 -10.02 -5.89 -17.78
C ALA A 173 -9.44 -4.61 -17.12
N VAL A 174 -8.27 -4.71 -16.46
CA VAL A 174 -7.59 -3.53 -15.91
C VAL A 174 -7.19 -2.55 -17.00
N MET A 175 -6.90 -3.04 -18.20
CA MET A 175 -6.46 -2.23 -19.34
C MET A 175 -7.58 -1.39 -19.95
N ASP A 176 -8.84 -1.71 -19.64
CA ASP A 176 -10.04 -1.02 -20.16
C ASP A 176 -10.52 0.11 -19.25
N HIS A 177 -9.95 0.24 -18.04
CA HIS A 177 -10.28 1.32 -17.13
C HIS A 177 -9.82 2.70 -17.64
N ASP A 178 -10.38 3.76 -17.06
CA ASP A 178 -9.88 5.12 -17.22
C ASP A 178 -8.48 5.29 -16.57
N LEU A 179 -7.78 6.37 -16.92
CA LEU A 179 -6.41 6.61 -16.47
C LEU A 179 -6.28 6.75 -14.94
N PHE A 180 -7.27 7.36 -14.27
CA PHE A 180 -7.26 7.51 -12.82
C PHE A 180 -7.37 6.15 -12.12
N THR A 181 -8.31 5.33 -12.59
CA THR A 181 -8.51 3.97 -12.07
C THR A 181 -7.29 3.09 -12.32
N MET A 182 -6.69 3.16 -13.54
CA MET A 182 -5.45 2.44 -13.84
C MET A 182 -4.29 2.91 -12.96
N ALA A 183 -4.13 4.20 -12.71
CA ALA A 183 -3.07 4.74 -11.86
C ALA A 183 -3.25 4.30 -10.40
N PHE A 184 -4.49 4.27 -9.91
CA PHE A 184 -4.79 3.77 -8.58
C PHE A 184 -4.47 2.28 -8.46
N ILE A 185 -4.99 1.44 -9.36
CA ILE A 185 -4.74 0.00 -9.37
C ILE A 185 -3.22 -0.26 -9.49
N GLY A 186 -2.56 0.38 -10.44
CA GLY A 186 -1.13 0.23 -10.66
C GLY A 186 -0.33 0.60 -9.43
N GLY A 187 -0.52 1.80 -8.88
CA GLY A 187 0.20 2.26 -7.69
C GLY A 187 0.00 1.32 -6.49
N ARG A 188 -1.24 0.93 -6.22
CA ARG A 188 -1.60 0.02 -5.14
C ARG A 188 -0.91 -1.34 -5.26
N TYR A 189 -1.03 -2.00 -6.40
CA TYR A 189 -0.51 -3.35 -6.55
C TYR A 189 1.00 -3.40 -6.82
N LEU A 190 1.58 -2.40 -7.48
CA LEU A 190 3.02 -2.31 -7.63
C LEU A 190 3.74 -2.07 -6.31
N SER A 191 3.15 -1.30 -5.37
CA SER A 191 3.72 -1.12 -4.03
C SER A 191 3.83 -2.42 -3.24
N MET A 192 3.05 -3.45 -3.58
CA MET A 192 3.13 -4.80 -3.01
C MET A 192 4.40 -5.57 -3.45
N LEU A 193 5.16 -5.06 -4.42
CA LEU A 193 6.47 -5.61 -4.79
C LEU A 193 7.58 -5.27 -3.78
N ARG A 194 7.31 -4.47 -2.74
CA ARG A 194 8.25 -4.26 -1.63
C ARG A 194 8.60 -5.62 -0.99
N PRO A 195 9.88 -5.88 -0.70
CA PRO A 195 10.29 -7.16 -0.09
C PRO A 195 9.51 -7.51 1.18
N SER A 196 9.20 -6.50 2.02
CA SER A 196 8.38 -6.69 3.23
C SER A 196 6.94 -7.15 2.95
N PHE A 197 6.37 -6.86 1.77
CA PHE A 197 4.97 -7.13 1.44
C PHE A 197 4.79 -8.27 0.44
N LEU A 198 5.77 -8.49 -0.42
CA LEU A 198 5.63 -9.31 -1.63
C LEU A 198 5.19 -10.75 -1.35
N VAL A 199 5.79 -11.39 -0.35
CA VAL A 199 5.46 -12.79 -0.02
C VAL A 199 3.98 -12.95 0.32
N VAL A 200 3.49 -12.15 1.25
CA VAL A 200 2.09 -12.20 1.70
C VAL A 200 1.12 -11.71 0.63
N SER A 201 1.53 -10.75 -0.20
CA SER A 201 0.71 -10.22 -1.30
C SER A 201 0.58 -11.19 -2.47
N SER A 202 1.43 -12.21 -2.56
CA SER A 202 1.31 -13.29 -3.55
C SER A 202 0.16 -14.27 -3.22
N VAL A 203 -0.32 -14.27 -1.99
CA VAL A 203 -1.45 -15.09 -1.52
C VAL A 203 -2.77 -14.43 -1.89
N VAL A 204 -3.75 -15.24 -2.31
CA VAL A 204 -4.98 -14.73 -2.97
C VAL A 204 -5.95 -14.06 -2.01
N ASN A 205 -6.31 -14.73 -0.92
CA ASN A 205 -7.37 -14.29 -0.02
C ASN A 205 -6.81 -13.82 1.34
N ALA A 206 -7.61 -13.01 2.05
CA ALA A 206 -7.22 -12.38 3.30
C ALA A 206 -6.90 -13.39 4.40
N GLU A 207 -7.70 -14.44 4.57
CA GLU A 207 -7.50 -15.45 5.61
C GLU A 207 -6.21 -16.24 5.38
N GLU A 208 -5.98 -16.70 4.15
CA GLU A 208 -4.75 -17.40 3.78
C GLU A 208 -3.52 -16.49 3.91
N ARG A 209 -3.67 -15.18 3.65
CA ARG A 209 -2.60 -14.19 3.83
C ARG A 209 -2.21 -14.07 5.29
N ILE A 210 -3.19 -14.00 6.20
CA ILE A 210 -2.96 -13.98 7.66
C ILE A 210 -2.28 -15.28 8.10
N ALA A 211 -2.79 -16.43 7.65
CA ALA A 211 -2.21 -17.75 7.99
C ALA A 211 -0.77 -17.88 7.46
N CYS A 212 -0.50 -17.44 6.24
CA CYS A 212 0.85 -17.43 5.66
C CYS A 212 1.81 -16.57 6.49
N ALA A 213 1.41 -15.36 6.85
CA ALA A 213 2.25 -14.45 7.61
C ALA A 213 2.50 -14.97 9.04
N ASN A 214 1.50 -15.52 9.73
CA ASN A 214 1.66 -16.15 11.05
C ASN A 214 2.64 -17.32 10.97
N ARG A 215 2.50 -18.18 9.97
CA ARG A 215 3.40 -19.32 9.76
C ARG A 215 4.85 -18.89 9.60
N ILE A 216 5.10 -17.82 8.84
CA ILE A 216 6.44 -17.27 8.68
C ILE A 216 6.97 -16.72 10.00
N VAL A 217 6.19 -15.91 10.70
CA VAL A 217 6.58 -15.31 11.99
C VAL A 217 6.86 -16.38 13.06
N ASP A 218 5.96 -17.36 13.20
CA ASP A 218 6.13 -18.45 14.17
C ASP A 218 7.34 -19.31 13.86
N THR A 219 7.59 -19.61 12.57
CA THR A 219 8.77 -20.36 12.13
C THR A 219 10.07 -19.61 12.45
N VAL A 220 10.13 -18.32 12.16
CA VAL A 220 11.29 -17.49 12.49
C VAL A 220 11.53 -17.42 13.99
N ARG A 221 10.48 -17.23 14.79
CA ARG A 221 10.59 -17.19 16.27
C ARG A 221 11.09 -18.50 16.83
N MET A 222 10.54 -19.63 16.37
CA MET A 222 11.02 -20.97 16.74
C MET A 222 12.49 -21.18 16.39
N LEU A 223 12.89 -20.75 15.17
CA LEU A 223 14.26 -20.94 14.70
C LEU A 223 15.30 -20.19 15.53
N VAL A 224 15.01 -18.93 15.93
CA VAL A 224 15.95 -18.10 16.70
C VAL A 224 15.82 -18.30 18.22
N LYS A 225 14.66 -18.75 18.69
CA LYS A 225 14.37 -19.02 20.11
C LYS A 225 13.54 -20.29 20.27
N PRO A 226 14.14 -21.49 20.25
CA PRO A 226 13.41 -22.77 20.25
C PRO A 226 12.51 -23.02 21.48
N LYS A 227 12.64 -22.23 22.55
CA LYS A 227 11.82 -22.33 23.77
C LYS A 227 10.66 -21.33 23.80
N THR A 228 10.35 -20.64 22.71
CA THR A 228 9.23 -19.69 22.65
C THR A 228 7.91 -20.45 22.78
N GLU A 229 7.07 -20.01 23.72
CA GLU A 229 5.73 -20.57 23.92
C GLU A 229 4.70 -19.89 22.98
N GLY A 230 3.56 -20.55 22.78
CA GLY A 230 2.42 -20.00 22.04
C GLY A 230 2.58 -20.00 20.52
N LEU A 231 3.57 -20.70 19.96
CA LEU A 231 3.71 -20.89 18.51
C LEU A 231 2.68 -21.93 18.03
N THR A 232 1.88 -21.58 17.03
CA THR A 232 0.77 -22.41 16.56
C THR A 232 0.93 -22.89 15.12
N GLN A 233 1.79 -22.24 14.32
CA GLN A 233 1.89 -22.43 12.88
C GLN A 233 3.34 -22.54 12.39
N VAL A 234 4.14 -23.39 13.03
CA VAL A 234 5.55 -23.62 12.62
C VAL A 234 5.62 -24.48 11.36
N ASP A 235 6.45 -24.06 10.40
CA ASP A 235 6.76 -24.78 9.15
C ASP A 235 8.19 -25.29 9.20
N GLU A 236 8.36 -26.61 9.35
CA GLU A 236 9.68 -27.25 9.45
C GLU A 236 10.50 -27.12 8.18
N GLN A 237 9.85 -27.17 6.99
CA GLN A 237 10.56 -27.03 5.71
C GLN A 237 11.10 -25.62 5.53
N LEU A 238 10.32 -24.62 5.94
CA LEU A 238 10.76 -23.24 5.93
C LEU A 238 11.87 -22.99 6.95
N ALA A 239 11.79 -23.58 8.15
CA ALA A 239 12.84 -23.51 9.16
C ALA A 239 14.16 -24.08 8.65
N ASP A 240 14.12 -25.28 8.04
CA ASP A 240 15.27 -25.90 7.43
C ASP A 240 15.88 -25.07 6.29
N ALA A 241 15.04 -24.43 5.48
CA ALA A 241 15.49 -23.56 4.40
C ALA A 241 16.16 -22.29 4.94
N LEU A 242 15.57 -21.64 5.94
CA LEU A 242 16.15 -20.49 6.60
C LEU A 242 17.49 -20.82 7.25
N GLN A 243 17.56 -21.96 7.95
CA GLN A 243 18.80 -22.40 8.61
C GLN A 243 19.93 -22.69 7.61
N ARG A 244 19.62 -23.20 6.42
CA ARG A 244 20.61 -23.50 5.38
C ARG A 244 21.07 -22.27 4.60
N ASN A 245 20.16 -21.31 4.36
CA ASN A 245 20.42 -20.20 3.45
C ASN A 245 20.88 -18.93 4.16
N LEU A 246 20.49 -18.73 5.43
CA LEU A 246 20.93 -17.57 6.19
C LEU A 246 22.36 -17.80 6.75
N SER A 247 23.24 -16.83 6.53
CA SER A 247 24.55 -16.80 7.16
C SER A 247 24.44 -16.63 8.69
N LYS A 248 25.50 -16.94 9.42
CA LYS A 248 25.55 -16.72 10.88
C LYS A 248 25.31 -15.27 11.27
N SER A 249 25.74 -14.32 10.44
CA SER A 249 25.53 -12.88 10.68
C SER A 249 24.07 -12.49 10.51
N GLU A 250 23.40 -12.98 9.45
CA GLU A 250 21.97 -12.74 9.20
C GLU A 250 21.11 -13.39 10.26
N MET A 251 21.42 -14.63 10.66
CA MET A 251 20.76 -15.32 11.76
C MET A 251 20.89 -14.54 13.07
N GLY A 252 22.10 -14.06 13.43
CA GLY A 252 22.29 -13.22 14.61
C GLY A 252 21.57 -11.87 14.55
N SER A 253 21.40 -11.31 13.35
CA SER A 253 20.62 -10.09 13.14
C SER A 253 19.12 -10.35 13.31
N LEU A 254 18.64 -11.50 12.85
CA LEU A 254 17.25 -11.94 13.01
C LEU A 254 16.92 -12.21 14.49
N GLU A 255 17.83 -12.88 15.21
CA GLU A 255 17.72 -13.13 16.65
C GLU A 255 17.62 -11.83 17.46
N LYS A 256 18.47 -10.85 17.15
CA LYS A 256 18.42 -9.51 17.78
C LYS A 256 17.08 -8.81 17.49
N LEU A 257 16.57 -8.93 16.27
CA LEU A 257 15.29 -8.34 15.90
C LEU A 257 14.13 -8.96 16.68
N VAL A 258 14.03 -10.30 16.72
CA VAL A 258 12.99 -11.02 17.47
C VAL A 258 13.12 -10.72 18.96
N THR A 259 14.36 -10.68 19.51
CA THR A 259 14.59 -10.31 20.91
C THR A 259 14.09 -8.89 21.21
N LYS A 260 14.31 -7.94 20.31
CA LYS A 260 13.79 -6.57 20.44
C LYS A 260 12.26 -6.54 20.44
N MET A 261 11.62 -7.31 19.54
CA MET A 261 10.17 -7.42 19.48
C MET A 261 9.59 -7.96 20.79
N GLU A 262 10.16 -9.03 21.32
CA GLU A 262 9.67 -9.67 22.57
C GLU A 262 9.99 -8.87 23.83
N ALA A 263 11.01 -8.02 23.82
CA ALA A 263 11.37 -7.15 24.93
C ALA A 263 10.52 -5.87 25.01
N ASP A 264 9.82 -5.52 23.94
CA ASP A 264 8.95 -4.35 23.87
C ASP A 264 7.56 -4.73 24.43
N PRO A 265 7.14 -4.21 25.60
CA PRO A 265 5.85 -4.56 26.20
C PRO A 265 4.65 -4.09 25.38
N ASP A 266 4.85 -3.10 24.52
CA ASP A 266 3.81 -2.56 23.65
C ASP A 266 3.76 -3.27 22.28
N PHE A 267 4.76 -4.12 21.99
CA PHE A 267 4.79 -4.88 20.75
C PHE A 267 4.02 -6.18 20.85
N HIS A 268 3.06 -6.33 19.99
CA HIS A 268 2.33 -7.57 19.80
C HIS A 268 2.58 -8.11 18.40
N PHE A 269 2.75 -9.45 18.28
CA PHE A 269 2.86 -10.11 16.97
C PHE A 269 1.48 -10.14 16.27
N ASP A 270 0.82 -8.98 16.19
CA ASP A 270 -0.47 -8.83 15.52
C ASP A 270 -0.26 -8.70 14.00
N VAL A 271 -0.12 -9.86 13.38
CA VAL A 271 0.06 -10.00 11.94
C VAL A 271 -1.17 -9.49 11.18
N ALA A 272 -2.38 -9.67 11.73
CA ALA A 272 -3.59 -9.21 11.07
C ALA A 272 -3.64 -7.67 11.02
N GLN A 273 -3.27 -7.01 12.12
CA GLN A 273 -3.15 -5.54 12.14
C GLN A 273 -2.05 -5.05 11.19
N TRP A 274 -0.90 -5.72 11.15
CA TRP A 274 0.17 -5.38 10.21
C TRP A 274 -0.29 -5.47 8.75
N LEU A 275 -1.03 -6.52 8.38
CA LEU A 275 -1.58 -6.70 7.03
C LEU A 275 -2.67 -5.66 6.70
N ARG A 276 -3.52 -5.26 7.67
CA ARG A 276 -4.45 -4.13 7.49
C ARG A 276 -3.71 -2.84 7.17
N CYS A 277 -2.66 -2.53 7.93
CA CYS A 277 -1.84 -1.34 7.69
C CYS A 277 -1.12 -1.40 6.34
N MET A 278 -0.71 -2.60 5.88
CA MET A 278 -0.19 -2.81 4.53
C MET A 278 -1.24 -2.47 3.47
N ASP A 279 -2.48 -2.92 3.62
CA ASP A 279 -3.56 -2.59 2.69
C ASP A 279 -3.76 -1.05 2.62
N PHE A 280 -3.80 -0.35 3.77
CA PHE A 280 -3.89 1.11 3.82
C PHE A 280 -2.70 1.80 3.12
N THR A 281 -1.49 1.32 3.37
CA THR A 281 -0.28 1.85 2.74
C THR A 281 -0.32 1.70 1.22
N CYS A 282 -0.72 0.55 0.73
CA CYS A 282 -0.84 0.29 -0.70
C CYS A 282 -1.92 1.17 -1.35
N ASP A 283 -3.07 1.37 -0.67
CA ASP A 283 -4.14 2.25 -1.14
C ASP A 283 -3.69 3.72 -1.17
N ARG A 284 -2.89 4.18 -0.20
CA ARG A 284 -2.28 5.53 -0.19
C ARG A 284 -1.41 5.77 -1.42
N ILE A 285 -0.59 4.79 -1.82
CA ILE A 285 0.22 4.87 -3.04
C ILE A 285 -0.66 4.98 -4.28
N GLY A 286 -1.66 4.12 -4.40
CA GLY A 286 -2.62 4.22 -5.51
C GLY A 286 -3.27 5.60 -5.59
N PHE A 287 -3.72 6.13 -4.46
CA PHE A 287 -4.32 7.45 -4.37
C PHE A 287 -3.38 8.60 -4.73
N ILE A 288 -2.12 8.54 -4.29
CA ILE A 288 -1.09 9.55 -4.62
C ILE A 288 -0.95 9.69 -6.13
N PHE A 289 -0.83 8.58 -6.84
CA PHE A 289 -0.61 8.60 -8.30
C PHE A 289 -1.90 8.77 -9.11
N ALA A 290 -3.04 8.35 -8.60
CA ALA A 290 -4.32 8.70 -9.20
C ALA A 290 -4.60 10.21 -9.08
N ASN A 291 -4.21 10.84 -8.00
CA ASN A 291 -4.55 12.23 -7.64
C ASN A 291 -6.05 12.56 -7.81
N ASN A 292 -6.88 11.57 -7.65
CA ASN A 292 -8.34 11.61 -7.72
C ASN A 292 -8.88 10.78 -6.56
N LEU A 293 -9.90 11.24 -5.86
CA LEU A 293 -10.47 10.51 -4.71
C LEU A 293 -11.69 9.69 -5.09
N GLU A 294 -12.55 10.20 -5.97
CA GLU A 294 -13.81 9.56 -6.35
C GLU A 294 -13.60 8.18 -6.99
N LYS A 295 -12.68 8.09 -7.98
CA LYS A 295 -12.45 6.84 -8.73
C LYS A 295 -11.93 5.70 -7.84
N PRO A 296 -10.90 5.94 -6.98
CA PRO A 296 -10.48 4.96 -5.97
C PRO A 296 -11.62 4.47 -5.08
N LEU A 297 -12.40 5.39 -4.50
CA LEU A 297 -13.48 5.00 -3.59
C LEU A 297 -14.57 4.18 -4.30
N ASN A 298 -14.93 4.54 -5.53
CA ASN A 298 -15.89 3.79 -6.31
C ASN A 298 -15.37 2.39 -6.66
N LEU A 299 -14.09 2.27 -7.01
CA LEU A 299 -13.46 0.97 -7.25
C LEU A 299 -13.49 0.09 -6.00
N MET A 300 -13.07 0.64 -4.84
CA MET A 300 -13.04 -0.09 -3.57
C MET A 300 -14.40 -0.60 -3.14
N ARG A 301 -15.48 0.18 -3.35
CA ARG A 301 -16.86 -0.25 -3.08
C ARG A 301 -17.33 -1.41 -3.97
N ALA A 302 -16.71 -1.58 -5.15
CA ALA A 302 -17.02 -2.65 -6.09
C ALA A 302 -16.10 -3.88 -5.94
N GLU A 303 -15.08 -3.81 -5.08
CA GLU A 303 -14.14 -4.92 -4.85
C GLU A 303 -14.80 -6.07 -4.04
N ASP A 304 -14.27 -7.27 -4.26
CA ASP A 304 -14.58 -8.42 -3.40
C ASP A 304 -13.97 -8.17 -2.00
N PRO A 305 -14.78 -8.22 -0.93
CA PRO A 305 -14.30 -7.95 0.43
C PRO A 305 -13.19 -8.91 0.90
N ASN A 306 -13.04 -10.08 0.26
CA ASN A 306 -12.00 -11.05 0.63
C ASN A 306 -10.62 -10.76 0.01
N THR A 307 -10.47 -9.69 -0.77
CA THR A 307 -9.20 -9.35 -1.43
C THR A 307 -8.22 -8.61 -0.53
N ALA A 308 -8.70 -8.00 0.55
CA ALA A 308 -7.92 -7.26 1.52
C ALA A 308 -8.23 -7.73 2.94
N VAL A 309 -7.29 -7.58 3.87
CA VAL A 309 -7.49 -7.88 5.30
C VAL A 309 -8.29 -6.76 5.97
N ALA A 310 -8.04 -5.51 5.56
CA ALA A 310 -8.85 -4.37 5.98
C ALA A 310 -10.18 -4.36 5.21
N SER A 311 -11.27 -4.09 5.92
CA SER A 311 -12.58 -3.92 5.30
C SER A 311 -12.63 -2.71 4.36
N VAL A 312 -13.56 -2.72 3.41
CA VAL A 312 -13.75 -1.61 2.47
C VAL A 312 -14.01 -0.29 3.21
N ALA A 313 -14.79 -0.30 4.29
CA ALA A 313 -15.08 0.88 5.09
C ALA A 313 -13.80 1.44 5.73
N GLU A 314 -13.03 0.61 6.43
CA GLU A 314 -11.75 1.01 7.04
C GLU A 314 -10.77 1.60 6.01
N ARG A 315 -10.69 1.01 4.82
CA ARG A 315 -9.82 1.48 3.74
C ARG A 315 -10.26 2.83 3.18
N ILE A 316 -11.56 3.03 3.01
CA ILE A 316 -12.14 4.32 2.60
C ILE A 316 -11.82 5.41 3.64
N ASP A 317 -12.07 5.14 4.91
CA ASP A 317 -11.81 6.07 6.01
C ASP A 317 -10.32 6.42 6.10
N ALA A 318 -9.44 5.41 5.92
CA ALA A 318 -7.99 5.62 5.90
C ALA A 318 -7.53 6.52 4.75
N ILE A 319 -8.07 6.35 3.53
CA ILE A 319 -7.75 7.23 2.39
C ILE A 319 -8.31 8.64 2.60
N VAL A 320 -9.55 8.75 3.05
CA VAL A 320 -10.19 10.05 3.32
C VAL A 320 -9.38 10.84 4.34
N SER A 321 -9.00 10.21 5.45
CA SER A 321 -8.16 10.83 6.48
C SER A 321 -6.78 11.22 5.95
N PHE A 322 -6.16 10.36 5.15
CA PHE A 322 -4.86 10.64 4.53
C PHE A 322 -4.92 11.80 3.53
N ALA A 323 -6.02 11.96 2.80
CA ALA A 323 -6.16 12.91 1.69
C ALA A 323 -5.96 14.40 2.07
N PHE A 324 -5.96 14.75 3.35
CA PHE A 324 -5.67 16.10 3.88
C PHE A 324 -4.70 16.08 5.06
N SER A 325 -3.98 14.97 5.25
CA SER A 325 -2.94 14.85 6.27
C SER A 325 -1.69 15.67 5.92
N ASP A 326 -0.84 15.97 6.91
CA ASP A 326 0.41 16.71 6.65
C ASP A 326 1.39 15.85 5.84
N GLU A 327 1.40 14.54 6.05
CA GLU A 327 2.19 13.56 5.30
C GLU A 327 1.82 13.58 3.82
N TYR A 328 0.52 13.51 3.50
CA TYR A 328 0.07 13.60 2.11
C TYR A 328 0.44 14.92 1.45
N LEU A 329 0.23 16.04 2.14
CA LEU A 329 0.60 17.37 1.66
C LEU A 329 2.11 17.49 1.43
N GLN A 330 2.92 16.85 2.28
CA GLN A 330 4.36 16.79 2.09
C GLN A 330 4.73 15.94 0.87
N VAL A 331 4.12 14.77 0.69
CA VAL A 331 4.33 13.93 -0.50
C VAL A 331 3.96 14.69 -1.78
N ARG A 332 2.80 15.39 -1.79
CA ARG A 332 2.39 16.20 -2.94
C ARG A 332 3.44 17.23 -3.36
N ARG A 333 4.03 17.94 -2.39
CA ARG A 333 5.13 18.90 -2.65
C ARG A 333 6.39 18.20 -3.16
N LEU A 334 6.75 17.04 -2.61
CA LEU A 334 7.93 16.29 -3.04
C LEU A 334 7.86 15.86 -4.50
N ILE A 335 6.67 15.45 -4.96
CA ILE A 335 6.46 14.98 -6.32
C ILE A 335 5.92 16.06 -7.29
N GLY A 336 5.69 17.29 -6.82
CA GLY A 336 5.19 18.38 -7.67
C GLY A 336 3.69 18.34 -7.96
N HIS A 337 2.89 17.76 -7.09
CA HIS A 337 1.42 17.71 -7.23
C HIS A 337 0.67 18.83 -6.48
N ASN A 338 1.38 19.67 -5.72
CA ASN A 338 0.77 20.80 -5.02
C ASN A 338 0.31 21.87 -6.01
N ILE A 339 -0.67 22.68 -5.59
CA ILE A 339 -1.24 23.78 -6.38
C ILE A 339 -0.70 25.16 -5.98
N ASP A 340 0.16 25.21 -4.95
CA ASP A 340 0.79 26.45 -4.43
C ASP A 340 2.02 26.84 -5.27
#